data_5e89f28c22717e75de2c96407aceae75
#
_entry.id   5e89f28c22717e75de2c96407aceae75
#
_cell.length_a   1.000
_cell.length_b   1.000
_cell.length_c   1.000
_cell.angle_alpha   90.00
_cell.angle_beta   90.00
_cell.angle_gamma   90.00
#
_symmetry.space_group_name_H-M   'P 1'
#
loop_
_entity.id
_entity.type
_entity.pdbx_description
1 polymer ?
#
loop_
_entity_poly.entity_id
_entity_poly.type
_entity_poly.pdbx_seq_one_letter_code
_entity_poly.pdbx_strand_id
1 'polypeptide(L)'
;MPGRSSVLAIAAAVTLTGCAASPELISCLDPNRRVAVELTGFRVKPAPAPVEGKKPGKPGRDNVSLRAQIQGSSAWDVGSAVLKKEGMAELDKMVQTVNSGAGKEKRPTNVEVVIVTGHNDRLEQKSNPALSEQRAKAVTDYLVGKGISSKVIFWEGRGARDPVAVTKFCDA
;
A
#
# COMPACT_ATOMS: atom_id res chain seq x y z
N MET A 1 -29.38 28.15 62.87
CA MET A 1 -29.31 28.06 61.42
C MET A 1 -27.88 27.82 61.04
N PRO A 2 -27.49 26.63 60.52
CA PRO A 2 -26.09 26.33 60.22
C PRO A 2 -25.82 26.67 58.73
N GLY A 3 -24.68 27.34 58.52
CA GLY A 3 -24.18 27.76 57.22
C GLY A 3 -23.73 26.60 56.35
N ARG A 4 -24.08 26.69 55.03
CA ARG A 4 -23.67 25.76 54.00
C ARG A 4 -22.28 26.18 53.50
N SER A 5 -21.27 25.40 53.83
CA SER A 5 -19.92 25.50 53.24
C SER A 5 -19.97 24.87 51.82
N SER A 6 -19.85 25.70 50.78
CA SER A 6 -19.64 25.25 49.42
C SER A 6 -18.17 24.84 49.23
N VAL A 7 -17.95 23.56 49.07
CA VAL A 7 -16.64 23.05 48.67
C VAL A 7 -16.53 23.17 47.15
N LEU A 8 -15.71 24.11 46.71
CA LEU A 8 -15.37 24.28 45.29
C LEU A 8 -14.40 23.18 44.91
N ALA A 9 -14.86 22.15 44.18
CA ALA A 9 -14.01 21.15 43.60
C ALA A 9 -13.31 21.73 42.35
N ILE A 10 -12.02 22.04 42.45
CA ILE A 10 -11.19 22.42 41.33
C ILE A 10 -10.83 21.13 40.62
N ALA A 11 -11.51 20.82 39.51
CA ALA A 11 -11.12 19.77 38.59
C ALA A 11 -9.88 20.23 37.81
N ALA A 12 -8.70 19.78 38.20
CA ALA A 12 -7.49 19.95 37.40
C ALA A 12 -7.60 19.09 36.15
N ALA A 13 -7.93 19.72 35.02
CA ALA A 13 -7.83 19.08 33.71
C ALA A 13 -6.34 18.92 33.39
N VAL A 14 -5.84 17.70 33.58
CA VAL A 14 -4.52 17.30 33.07
C VAL A 14 -4.65 17.21 31.54
N THR A 15 -4.30 18.28 30.85
CA THR A 15 -4.11 18.25 29.42
C THR A 15 -2.84 17.44 29.14
N LEU A 16 -3.01 16.18 28.75
CA LEU A 16 -1.97 15.37 28.13
C LEU A 16 -1.62 16.01 26.78
N THR A 17 -0.72 16.98 26.81
CA THR A 17 -0.03 17.47 25.62
C THR A 17 0.92 16.34 25.18
N GLY A 18 0.36 15.34 24.48
CA GLY A 18 1.17 14.43 23.68
C GLY A 18 1.92 15.28 22.67
N CYS A 19 3.26 15.12 22.59
CA CYS A 19 4.06 15.74 21.54
C CYS A 19 3.56 15.26 20.17
N ALA A 20 2.56 15.93 19.64
CA ALA A 20 2.14 15.72 18.26
C ALA A 20 3.28 16.17 17.35
N ALA A 21 3.72 15.32 16.46
CA ALA A 21 4.73 15.68 15.48
C ALA A 21 4.24 16.89 14.67
N SER A 22 5.16 17.81 14.34
CA SER A 22 4.79 18.99 13.56
C SER A 22 4.30 18.60 12.17
N PRO A 23 3.37 19.37 11.55
CA PRO A 23 2.89 19.11 10.20
C PRO A 23 4.03 19.02 9.17
N GLU A 24 5.09 19.82 9.35
CA GLU A 24 6.26 19.82 8.48
C GLU A 24 7.02 18.49 8.59
N LEU A 25 7.21 17.97 9.79
CA LEU A 25 7.85 16.67 10.01
C LEU A 25 7.00 15.53 9.44
N ILE A 26 5.69 15.58 9.64
CA ILE A 26 4.76 14.61 9.06
C ILE A 26 4.85 14.60 7.54
N SER A 27 4.87 15.78 6.91
CA SER A 27 5.01 15.93 5.45
C SER A 27 6.37 15.46 4.95
N CYS A 28 7.44 15.76 5.69
CA CYS A 28 8.79 15.33 5.35
C CYS A 28 8.95 13.81 5.34
N LEU A 29 8.31 13.12 6.27
CA LEU A 29 8.37 11.66 6.40
C LEU A 29 7.37 10.92 5.51
N ASP A 30 6.51 11.63 4.80
CA ASP A 30 5.43 11.09 3.97
C ASP A 30 5.88 9.99 2.99
N PRO A 31 7.02 10.12 2.26
CA PRO A 31 7.48 9.08 1.34
C PRO A 31 7.79 7.73 1.99
N ASN A 32 8.01 7.71 3.31
CA ASN A 32 8.29 6.49 4.05
C ASN A 32 7.01 5.74 4.49
N ARG A 33 5.86 6.41 4.48
CA ARG A 33 4.54 5.78 4.69
C ARG A 33 4.02 5.23 3.39
N ARG A 34 4.47 4.04 3.00
CA ARG A 34 4.14 3.46 1.69
C ARG A 34 3.83 1.97 1.77
N VAL A 35 3.10 1.51 0.79
CA VAL A 35 2.98 0.09 0.45
C VAL A 35 3.43 -0.08 -0.99
N ALA A 36 4.41 -0.93 -1.21
CA ALA A 36 4.86 -1.33 -2.54
C ALA A 36 4.15 -2.62 -2.94
N VAL A 37 3.63 -2.65 -4.15
CA VAL A 37 3.01 -3.84 -4.75
C VAL A 37 3.78 -4.19 -6.01
N GLU A 38 4.37 -5.37 -6.04
CA GLU A 38 5.05 -5.93 -7.20
C GLU A 38 4.27 -7.14 -7.68
N LEU A 39 3.87 -7.12 -8.94
CA LEU A 39 3.12 -8.19 -9.57
C LEU A 39 3.92 -8.74 -10.75
N THR A 40 4.10 -10.04 -10.77
CA THR A 40 4.70 -10.75 -11.91
C THR A 40 3.71 -11.76 -12.46
N GLY A 41 3.82 -12.00 -13.75
CA GLY A 41 2.96 -12.92 -14.47
C GLY A 41 3.33 -12.99 -15.94
N PHE A 42 2.45 -13.55 -16.75
CA PHE A 42 2.67 -13.66 -18.19
C PHE A 42 1.38 -13.47 -18.99
N ARG A 43 1.55 -13.09 -20.24
CA ARG A 43 0.50 -13.08 -21.25
C ARG A 43 0.77 -14.15 -22.29
N VAL A 44 -0.28 -14.88 -22.67
CA VAL A 44 -0.16 -15.87 -23.74
C VAL A 44 -0.22 -15.18 -25.09
N LYS A 45 0.81 -15.38 -25.94
CA LYS A 45 0.76 -14.95 -27.34
C LYS A 45 -0.16 -15.85 -28.13
N PRO A 46 -0.90 -15.33 -29.11
CA PRO A 46 -1.60 -16.20 -30.06
C PRO A 46 -0.58 -17.11 -30.75
N ALA A 47 -0.98 -18.36 -30.94
CA ALA A 47 -0.19 -19.28 -31.74
C ALA A 47 0.06 -18.68 -33.15
N PRO A 48 1.27 -18.80 -33.70
CA PRO A 48 1.51 -18.37 -35.07
C PRO A 48 0.55 -19.10 -36.01
N ALA A 49 0.04 -18.38 -37.02
CA ALA A 49 -0.85 -18.97 -38.01
C ALA A 49 -0.23 -20.25 -38.60
N PRO A 50 -1.03 -21.30 -38.84
CA PRO A 50 -0.54 -22.51 -39.45
C PRO A 50 0.09 -22.19 -40.82
N VAL A 51 1.37 -22.52 -40.95
CA VAL A 51 2.05 -22.47 -42.25
C VAL A 51 1.86 -23.86 -42.85
N GLU A 52 1.41 -23.92 -44.13
CA GLU A 52 1.21 -25.19 -44.81
C GLU A 52 2.44 -26.09 -44.68
N GLY A 53 2.21 -27.33 -44.15
CA GLY A 53 3.25 -28.34 -43.95
C GLY A 53 4.01 -28.28 -42.63
N LYS A 54 3.77 -27.31 -41.72
CA LYS A 54 4.38 -27.28 -40.38
C LYS A 54 3.33 -27.46 -39.28
N LYS A 55 3.66 -28.30 -38.28
CA LYS A 55 2.84 -28.38 -37.06
C LYS A 55 2.75 -27.02 -36.39
N PRO A 56 1.57 -26.63 -35.86
CA PRO A 56 1.41 -25.36 -35.18
C PRO A 56 2.40 -25.24 -34.02
N GLY A 57 3.10 -24.13 -33.96
CA GLY A 57 4.06 -23.82 -32.89
C GLY A 57 3.33 -23.66 -31.55
N LYS A 58 4.03 -23.95 -30.44
CA LYS A 58 3.48 -23.68 -29.11
C LYS A 58 3.24 -22.19 -28.93
N PRO A 59 2.16 -21.78 -28.24
CA PRO A 59 1.93 -20.38 -27.93
C PRO A 59 3.09 -19.82 -27.10
N GLY A 60 3.59 -18.65 -27.47
CA GLY A 60 4.63 -17.94 -26.74
C GLY A 60 4.08 -17.35 -25.43
N ARG A 61 4.99 -16.96 -24.53
CA ARG A 61 4.67 -16.23 -23.29
C ARG A 61 5.43 -14.91 -23.28
N ASP A 62 4.74 -13.83 -22.93
CA ASP A 62 5.36 -12.53 -22.61
C ASP A 62 5.33 -12.32 -21.12
N ASN A 63 6.50 -12.24 -20.50
CA ASN A 63 6.58 -11.94 -19.08
C ASN A 63 6.13 -10.50 -18.81
N VAL A 64 5.38 -10.32 -17.75
CA VAL A 64 4.83 -9.03 -17.31
C VAL A 64 5.31 -8.78 -15.89
N SER A 65 5.85 -7.59 -15.65
CA SER A 65 6.14 -7.09 -14.32
C SER A 65 5.46 -5.74 -14.17
N LEU A 66 4.60 -5.62 -13.18
CA LEU A 66 3.90 -4.39 -12.83
C LEU A 66 4.30 -4.00 -11.42
N ARG A 67 4.50 -2.70 -11.20
CA ARG A 67 4.76 -2.13 -9.88
C ARG A 67 3.79 -0.99 -9.62
N ALA A 68 3.21 -0.98 -8.43
CA ALA A 68 2.46 0.13 -7.91
C ALA A 68 3.03 0.52 -6.56
N GLN A 69 3.10 1.81 -6.29
CA GLN A 69 3.53 2.33 -5.00
C GLN A 69 2.46 3.27 -4.49
N ILE A 70 1.84 2.89 -3.39
CA ILE A 70 0.81 3.66 -2.70
C ILE A 70 1.50 4.32 -1.53
N GLN A 71 1.55 5.64 -1.51
CA GLN A 71 2.35 6.35 -0.52
C GLN A 71 1.67 7.59 0.03
N GLY A 72 2.10 7.93 1.22
CA GLY A 72 1.86 9.20 1.83
C GLY A 72 0.43 9.44 2.31
N SER A 73 0.18 10.69 2.61
CA SER A 73 -1.10 11.20 3.11
C SER A 73 -2.25 11.07 2.11
N SER A 74 -1.95 10.89 0.84
CA SER A 74 -2.97 10.58 -0.19
C SER A 74 -3.56 9.18 -0.02
N ALA A 75 -2.78 8.23 0.47
CA ALA A 75 -3.22 6.85 0.62
C ALA A 75 -3.67 6.49 2.04
N TRP A 76 -3.06 7.13 3.06
CA TRP A 76 -3.24 6.78 4.47
C TRP A 76 -3.30 8.04 5.34
N ASP A 77 -4.12 8.01 6.38
CA ASP A 77 -3.95 8.95 7.49
C ASP A 77 -2.80 8.50 8.39
N VAL A 78 -2.17 9.46 9.08
CA VAL A 78 -1.08 9.17 10.02
C VAL A 78 -1.57 8.19 11.09
N GLY A 79 -0.80 7.12 11.30
CA GLY A 79 -1.15 6.09 12.27
C GLY A 79 -2.31 5.16 11.86
N SER A 80 -2.83 5.30 10.63
CA SER A 80 -3.96 4.50 10.13
C SER A 80 -3.52 3.48 9.08
N ALA A 81 -4.20 2.34 9.07
CA ALA A 81 -4.12 1.32 8.01
C ALA A 81 -5.36 1.31 7.11
N VAL A 82 -6.25 2.30 7.25
CA VAL A 82 -7.43 2.43 6.41
C VAL A 82 -7.04 3.05 5.08
N LEU A 83 -7.23 2.31 4.00
CA LEU A 83 -6.89 2.74 2.65
C LEU A 83 -7.87 3.80 2.16
N LYS A 84 -7.36 4.95 1.73
CA LYS A 84 -8.15 6.07 1.17
C LYS A 84 -8.53 5.82 -0.29
N LYS A 85 -9.47 6.60 -0.80
CA LYS A 85 -9.96 6.49 -2.18
C LYS A 85 -8.85 6.66 -3.24
N GLU A 86 -7.92 7.57 -3.00
CA GLU A 86 -6.79 7.83 -3.88
C GLU A 86 -5.85 6.62 -3.94
N GLY A 87 -5.56 5.99 -2.80
CA GLY A 87 -4.78 4.75 -2.74
C GLY A 87 -5.51 3.59 -3.43
N MET A 88 -6.83 3.48 -3.28
CA MET A 88 -7.65 2.50 -4.00
C MET A 88 -7.59 2.73 -5.51
N ALA A 89 -7.63 3.98 -5.97
CA ALA A 89 -7.57 4.31 -7.39
C ALA A 89 -6.25 3.89 -8.05
N GLU A 90 -5.13 4.01 -7.33
CA GLU A 90 -3.83 3.51 -7.84
C GLU A 90 -3.83 1.98 -7.99
N LEU A 91 -4.39 1.27 -7.01
CA LEU A 91 -4.55 -0.19 -7.11
C LEU A 91 -5.49 -0.59 -8.25
N ASP A 92 -6.59 0.15 -8.45
CA ASP A 92 -7.53 -0.12 -9.52
C ASP A 92 -6.88 0.03 -10.91
N LYS A 93 -5.99 1.00 -11.11
CA LYS A 93 -5.21 1.13 -12.35
C LYS A 93 -4.35 -0.11 -12.61
N MET A 94 -3.69 -0.63 -11.58
CA MET A 94 -2.91 -1.86 -11.69
C MET A 94 -3.79 -3.06 -12.02
N VAL A 95 -4.89 -3.27 -11.30
CA VAL A 95 -5.86 -4.35 -11.54
C VAL A 95 -6.43 -4.25 -12.94
N GLN A 96 -6.79 -3.05 -13.41
CA GLN A 96 -7.28 -2.82 -14.76
C GLN A 96 -6.23 -3.23 -15.81
N THR A 97 -4.95 -2.89 -15.58
CA THR A 97 -3.85 -3.30 -16.46
C THR A 97 -3.66 -4.81 -16.50
N VAL A 98 -3.86 -5.49 -15.37
CA VAL A 98 -3.83 -6.96 -15.27
C VAL A 98 -4.95 -7.57 -16.10
N ASN A 99 -6.18 -7.07 -15.94
CA ASN A 99 -7.37 -7.65 -16.55
C ASN A 99 -7.49 -7.33 -18.05
N SER A 100 -7.16 -6.12 -18.47
CA SER A 100 -7.31 -5.68 -19.86
C SER A 100 -6.02 -5.74 -20.67
N GLY A 101 -4.87 -5.90 -20.01
CA GLY A 101 -3.55 -5.79 -20.62
C GLY A 101 -3.13 -4.33 -20.87
N ALA A 102 -1.82 -4.14 -21.04
CA ALA A 102 -1.23 -2.87 -21.41
C ALA A 102 -0.87 -2.86 -22.90
N GLY A 103 -0.99 -1.70 -23.55
CA GLY A 103 -0.60 -1.49 -24.94
C GLY A 103 -1.69 -1.81 -25.97
N LYS A 104 -1.28 -2.01 -27.22
CA LYS A 104 -2.19 -2.23 -28.36
C LYS A 104 -2.91 -3.59 -28.30
N GLU A 105 -2.30 -4.56 -27.66
CA GLU A 105 -2.85 -5.91 -27.53
C GLU A 105 -3.47 -6.09 -26.13
N LYS A 106 -4.77 -5.87 -26.04
CA LYS A 106 -5.56 -6.02 -24.83
C LYS A 106 -5.73 -7.49 -24.46
N ARG A 107 -4.76 -8.06 -23.76
CA ARG A 107 -4.83 -9.45 -23.28
C ARG A 107 -4.65 -9.49 -21.77
N PRO A 108 -5.47 -10.28 -21.05
CA PRO A 108 -5.32 -10.39 -19.60
C PRO A 108 -3.98 -11.01 -19.24
N THR A 109 -3.47 -10.63 -18.08
CA THR A 109 -2.23 -11.17 -17.50
C THR A 109 -2.57 -12.34 -16.59
N ASN A 110 -1.97 -13.49 -16.81
CA ASN A 110 -1.98 -14.57 -15.85
C ASN A 110 -1.03 -14.21 -14.71
N VAL A 111 -1.56 -13.90 -13.55
CA VAL A 111 -0.78 -13.50 -12.37
C VAL A 111 -0.16 -14.73 -11.75
N GLU A 112 1.15 -14.71 -11.56
CA GLU A 112 1.89 -15.81 -10.91
C GLU A 112 2.24 -15.47 -9.47
N VAL A 113 2.71 -14.26 -9.22
CA VAL A 113 3.12 -13.80 -7.88
C VAL A 113 2.76 -12.33 -7.70
N VAL A 114 2.27 -11.99 -6.54
CA VAL A 114 2.10 -10.61 -6.05
C VAL A 114 2.81 -10.49 -4.72
N ILE A 115 3.71 -9.53 -4.60
CA ILE A 115 4.40 -9.22 -3.35
C ILE A 115 3.92 -7.85 -2.88
N VAL A 116 3.41 -7.79 -1.65
CA VAL A 116 2.92 -6.56 -1.01
C VAL A 116 3.79 -6.25 0.19
N THR A 117 4.55 -5.16 0.12
CA THR A 117 5.48 -4.77 1.19
C THR A 117 5.06 -3.46 1.81
N GLY A 118 4.71 -3.48 3.09
CA GLY A 118 4.33 -2.31 3.88
C GLY A 118 5.51 -1.66 4.58
N HIS A 119 5.54 -0.34 4.63
CA HIS A 119 6.55 0.45 5.33
C HIS A 119 5.91 1.52 6.21
N ASN A 120 6.59 1.84 7.29
CA ASN A 120 6.28 2.93 8.20
C ASN A 120 7.37 4.00 8.13
N ASP A 121 7.05 5.20 8.52
CA ASP A 121 8.06 6.17 8.92
C ASP A 121 8.58 5.88 10.36
N ARG A 122 9.62 6.60 10.75
CA ARG A 122 10.26 6.41 12.07
C ARG A 122 9.36 6.77 13.26
N LEU A 123 8.41 7.70 13.07
CA LEU A 123 7.47 8.11 14.12
C LEU A 123 6.38 7.06 14.29
N GLU A 124 5.79 6.61 13.20
CA GLU A 124 4.81 5.52 13.21
C GLU A 124 5.40 4.22 13.74
N GLN A 125 6.67 3.93 13.40
CA GLN A 125 7.36 2.74 13.92
C GLN A 125 7.48 2.73 15.44
N LYS A 126 7.65 3.91 16.05
CA LYS A 126 7.70 4.03 17.53
C LYS A 126 6.33 3.86 18.18
N SER A 127 5.28 4.39 17.54
CA SER A 127 3.92 4.38 18.10
C SER A 127 3.16 3.09 17.80
N ASN A 128 3.32 2.52 16.62
CA ASN A 128 2.68 1.27 16.20
C ASN A 128 3.61 0.46 15.27
N PRO A 129 4.46 -0.41 15.80
CA PRO A 129 5.36 -1.25 14.99
C PRO A 129 4.64 -2.16 13.99
N ALA A 130 3.40 -2.57 14.28
CA ALA A 130 2.60 -3.45 13.43
C ALA A 130 1.90 -2.74 12.27
N LEU A 131 1.96 -1.41 12.20
CA LEU A 131 1.19 -0.62 11.23
C LEU A 131 1.55 -0.94 9.78
N SER A 132 2.83 -1.19 9.50
CA SER A 132 3.29 -1.59 8.16
C SER A 132 2.66 -2.90 7.69
N GLU A 133 2.56 -3.86 8.60
CA GLU A 133 1.91 -5.15 8.35
C GLU A 133 0.41 -4.98 8.13
N GLN A 134 -0.25 -4.18 8.96
CA GLN A 134 -1.67 -3.87 8.84
C GLN A 134 -1.99 -3.19 7.50
N ARG A 135 -1.14 -2.28 7.02
CA ARG A 135 -1.27 -1.64 5.69
C ARG A 135 -1.08 -2.64 4.56
N ALA A 136 -0.04 -3.48 4.64
CA ALA A 136 0.19 -4.53 3.65
C ALA A 136 -1.01 -5.48 3.56
N LYS A 137 -1.57 -5.86 4.71
CA LYS A 137 -2.77 -6.68 4.78
C LYS A 137 -3.99 -5.99 4.18
N ALA A 138 -4.22 -4.72 4.48
CA ALA A 138 -5.35 -3.95 3.93
C ALA A 138 -5.29 -3.87 2.39
N VAL A 139 -4.09 -3.68 1.82
CA VAL A 139 -3.87 -3.72 0.36
C VAL A 139 -4.12 -5.13 -0.19
N THR A 140 -3.64 -6.15 0.49
CA THR A 140 -3.88 -7.55 0.10
C THR A 140 -5.37 -7.87 0.07
N ASP A 141 -6.10 -7.52 1.13
CA ASP A 141 -7.54 -7.74 1.23
C ASP A 141 -8.29 -6.99 0.10
N TYR A 142 -7.84 -5.79 -0.25
CA TYR A 142 -8.39 -5.02 -1.37
C TYR A 142 -8.15 -5.72 -2.71
N LEU A 143 -6.94 -6.19 -2.99
CA LEU A 143 -6.60 -6.89 -4.24
C LEU A 143 -7.37 -8.21 -4.38
N VAL A 144 -7.56 -8.94 -3.28
CA VAL A 144 -8.41 -10.15 -3.25
C VAL A 144 -9.86 -9.78 -3.57
N GLY A 145 -10.39 -8.71 -3.00
CA GLY A 145 -11.72 -8.18 -3.32
C GLY A 145 -11.89 -7.77 -4.79
N LYS A 146 -10.80 -7.46 -5.49
CA LYS A 146 -10.77 -7.15 -6.94
C LYS A 146 -10.56 -8.39 -7.82
N GLY A 147 -10.52 -9.58 -7.24
CA GLY A 147 -10.45 -10.86 -7.97
C GLY A 147 -9.05 -11.44 -8.17
N ILE A 148 -8.01 -10.86 -7.56
CA ILE A 148 -6.69 -11.49 -7.54
C ILE A 148 -6.69 -12.63 -6.52
N SER A 149 -6.25 -13.82 -6.91
CA SER A 149 -6.25 -14.98 -6.03
C SER A 149 -5.34 -14.77 -4.82
N SER A 150 -5.86 -15.02 -3.62
CA SER A 150 -5.06 -14.96 -2.37
C SER A 150 -3.89 -15.96 -2.36
N LYS A 151 -3.96 -17.02 -3.16
CA LYS A 151 -2.91 -18.05 -3.24
C LYS A 151 -1.61 -17.54 -3.88
N VAL A 152 -1.67 -16.46 -4.65
CA VAL A 152 -0.51 -15.89 -5.33
C VAL A 152 -0.04 -14.58 -4.67
N ILE A 153 -0.69 -14.14 -3.59
CA ILE A 153 -0.32 -12.90 -2.89
C ILE A 153 0.49 -13.25 -1.65
N PHE A 154 1.67 -12.66 -1.57
CA PHE A 154 2.54 -12.68 -0.40
C PHE A 154 2.66 -11.26 0.13
N TRP A 155 2.55 -11.08 1.43
CA TRP A 155 2.63 -9.76 2.05
C TRP A 155 3.49 -9.77 3.30
N GLU A 156 4.17 -8.65 3.55
CA GLU A 156 4.99 -8.45 4.74
C GLU A 156 4.98 -6.99 5.18
N GLY A 157 5.20 -6.76 6.47
CA GLY A 157 5.48 -5.45 7.05
C GLY A 157 6.97 -5.30 7.32
N ARG A 158 7.63 -4.33 6.69
CA ARG A 158 9.07 -4.05 6.87
C ARG A 158 9.35 -2.94 7.88
N GLY A 159 8.31 -2.27 8.35
CA GLY A 159 8.47 -1.15 9.27
C GLY A 159 9.31 -0.03 8.65
N ALA A 160 10.21 0.56 9.44
CA ALA A 160 11.10 1.63 9.02
C ALA A 160 12.49 1.14 8.54
N ARG A 161 12.62 -0.14 8.17
CA ARG A 161 13.94 -0.74 7.82
C ARG A 161 14.53 -0.27 6.50
N ASP A 162 13.69 0.10 5.53
CA ASP A 162 14.13 0.51 4.19
C ASP A 162 13.67 1.94 3.91
N PRO A 163 14.29 2.97 4.51
CA PRO A 163 13.85 4.33 4.33
C PRO A 163 14.14 4.84 2.92
N VAL A 164 13.18 5.57 2.36
CA VAL A 164 13.40 6.36 1.15
C VAL A 164 14.14 7.63 1.54
N ALA A 165 15.16 7.98 0.76
CA ALA A 165 15.86 9.24 0.94
C ALA A 165 14.88 10.42 0.76
N VAL A 166 14.88 11.33 1.71
CA VAL A 166 14.09 12.56 1.65
C VAL A 166 15.01 13.73 1.34
N THR A 167 14.54 14.65 0.50
CA THR A 167 15.34 15.80 0.04
C THR A 167 15.47 16.92 1.07
N LYS A 168 14.69 16.86 2.15
CA LYS A 168 14.70 17.80 3.26
C LYS A 168 15.18 17.12 4.52
N PHE A 169 15.93 17.82 5.36
CA PHE A 169 16.23 17.37 6.71
C PHE A 169 14.91 17.30 7.50
N CYS A 170 14.57 16.10 7.95
CA CYS A 170 13.42 15.87 8.80
C CYS A 170 13.90 15.90 10.26
N ASP A 171 14.17 17.10 10.77
CA ASP A 171 14.55 17.29 12.16
C ASP A 171 13.34 17.02 13.07
N ALA A 172 13.58 16.26 14.13
CA ALA A 172 12.57 15.92 15.13
C ALA A 172 12.81 16.74 16.40
#